data_e33882ea44a1cfbf194591e631b52da3
#
_entry.id   e33882ea44a1cfbf194591e631b52da3
#
_cell.length_a   1.000
_cell.length_b   1.000
_cell.length_c   1.000
_cell.angle_alpha   90.00
_cell.angle_beta   90.00
_cell.angle_gamma   90.00
#
_symmetry.space_group_name_H-M   'P 1'
#
loop_
_entity.id
_entity.type
_entity.pdbx_description
1 polymer ?
#
loop_
_entity_poly.entity_id
_entity_poly.type
_entity_poly.pdbx_seq_one_letter_code
_entity_poly.pdbx_strand_id
1 'polypeptide(L)'
;VSINRVEGLNDVLQPSESREFFIMSEENEDGQLALSIRRIEYQRAWERVRQLQKEDATIYSEVFATNRGGALVRVEGLRGFIPGSHISARKIKDDLEGEYLPLKFLEVDEERNRLVLSHRRALVEKKMNRLEVGEVVVGSVKGIKPYGAFIDIGGVSGLLHISEISHEHIETPHNVLNVNDQMKVMIIDLDSERGRISLSTKA
;
A
#
# COMPACT_ATOMS: atom_id res chain seq x y z
N VAL A 1 -23.07 17.25 -8.70
CA VAL A 1 -22.83 18.39 -7.82
C VAL A 1 -21.55 18.19 -7.02
N SER A 2 -21.41 17.13 -6.24
CA SER A 2 -20.18 16.75 -5.50
C SER A 2 -19.73 15.34 -5.88
N ILE A 3 -18.42 15.00 -5.67
CA ILE A 3 -17.91 13.63 -5.80
C ILE A 3 -18.39 12.76 -4.65
N ASN A 4 -18.70 13.37 -3.52
CA ASN A 4 -19.29 12.70 -2.38
C ASN A 4 -20.81 12.52 -2.60
N ARG A 5 -21.36 11.47 -1.98
CA ARG A 5 -22.80 11.25 -2.03
C ARG A 5 -23.50 12.33 -1.20
N VAL A 6 -24.36 13.11 -1.85
CA VAL A 6 -25.18 14.15 -1.22
C VAL A 6 -26.67 13.88 -1.51
N GLU A 7 -27.52 14.11 -0.52
CA GLU A 7 -28.97 13.88 -0.65
C GLU A 7 -29.69 15.09 -1.25
N GLY A 8 -29.12 16.30 -1.09
CA GLY A 8 -29.70 17.51 -1.63
C GLY A 8 -28.69 18.62 -1.94
N LEU A 9 -29.12 19.61 -2.68
CA LEU A 9 -28.28 20.76 -3.05
C LEU A 9 -27.91 21.61 -1.83
N ASN A 10 -28.80 21.71 -0.86
CA ASN A 10 -28.60 22.48 0.37
C ASN A 10 -27.51 21.88 1.29
N ASP A 11 -27.17 20.59 1.11
CA ASP A 11 -26.10 19.93 1.85
C ASP A 11 -24.72 20.37 1.37
N VAL A 12 -24.64 20.94 0.16
CA VAL A 12 -23.39 21.34 -0.49
C VAL A 12 -23.29 22.84 -0.65
N LEU A 13 -24.40 23.52 -0.83
CA LEU A 13 -24.46 24.96 -1.15
C LEU A 13 -25.39 25.69 -0.18
N GLN A 14 -24.89 26.80 0.37
CA GLN A 14 -25.69 27.73 1.15
C GLN A 14 -25.84 29.06 0.38
N PRO A 15 -26.98 29.75 0.47
CA PRO A 15 -27.13 31.09 -0.12
C PRO A 15 -26.04 32.03 0.42
N SER A 16 -25.46 32.83 -0.46
CA SER A 16 -24.39 33.81 -0.17
C SER A 16 -23.05 33.20 0.26
N GLU A 17 -22.85 31.89 0.14
CA GLU A 17 -21.57 31.26 0.35
C GLU A 17 -20.62 31.54 -0.84
N SER A 18 -19.40 31.98 -0.54
CA SER A 18 -18.34 32.11 -1.56
C SER A 18 -17.62 30.78 -1.75
N ARG A 19 -17.64 30.28 -2.96
CA ARG A 19 -17.03 28.98 -3.30
C ARG A 19 -16.41 29.02 -4.69
N GLU A 20 -15.38 28.19 -4.89
CA GLU A 20 -14.78 28.01 -6.21
C GLU A 20 -15.55 27.00 -7.04
N PHE A 21 -15.69 27.32 -8.32
CA PHE A 21 -16.38 26.48 -9.30
C PHE A 21 -15.51 26.31 -10.53
N PHE A 22 -15.60 25.14 -11.14
CA PHE A 22 -15.05 24.93 -12.48
C PHE A 22 -16.07 25.40 -13.53
N ILE A 23 -15.63 26.24 -14.46
CA ILE A 23 -16.46 26.71 -15.57
C ILE A 23 -16.46 25.62 -16.65
N MET A 24 -17.63 25.04 -16.90
CA MET A 24 -17.81 23.93 -17.83
C MET A 24 -17.96 24.37 -19.29
N SER A 25 -18.57 25.50 -19.50
CA SER A 25 -18.84 26.06 -20.82
C SER A 25 -18.85 27.58 -20.79
N GLU A 26 -18.67 28.19 -21.94
CA GLU A 26 -18.89 29.61 -22.14
C GLU A 26 -20.37 29.99 -21.89
N GLU A 27 -20.65 31.26 -21.74
CA GLU A 27 -22.00 31.77 -21.55
C GLU A 27 -22.91 31.28 -22.69
N ASN A 28 -24.11 30.81 -22.32
CA ASN A 28 -25.16 30.53 -23.29
C ASN A 28 -25.81 31.83 -23.78
N GLU A 29 -26.79 31.73 -24.68
CA GLU A 29 -27.53 32.93 -25.24
C GLU A 29 -28.22 33.74 -24.14
N ASP A 30 -28.47 33.18 -22.97
CA ASP A 30 -29.09 33.83 -21.81
C ASP A 30 -28.05 34.39 -20.81
N GLY A 31 -26.75 34.37 -21.12
CA GLY A 31 -25.69 34.87 -20.26
C GLY A 31 -25.38 33.98 -19.06
N GLN A 32 -25.74 32.71 -19.12
CA GLN A 32 -25.56 31.75 -18.02
C GLN A 32 -24.32 30.89 -18.25
N LEU A 33 -23.51 30.74 -17.19
CA LEU A 33 -22.35 29.82 -17.15
C LEU A 33 -22.74 28.48 -16.53
N ALA A 34 -22.31 27.39 -17.16
CA ALA A 34 -22.40 26.08 -16.54
C ALA A 34 -21.21 25.87 -15.59
N LEU A 35 -21.51 25.69 -14.31
CA LEU A 35 -20.53 25.55 -13.24
C LEU A 35 -20.54 24.14 -12.65
N SER A 36 -19.39 23.62 -12.21
CA SER A 36 -19.28 22.32 -11.58
C SER A 36 -18.41 22.37 -10.33
N ILE A 37 -18.98 22.04 -9.18
CA ILE A 37 -18.24 21.78 -7.95
C ILE A 37 -17.53 20.41 -8.04
N ARG A 38 -18.26 19.42 -8.55
CA ARG A 38 -17.76 18.04 -8.68
C ARG A 38 -16.43 17.97 -9.43
N ARG A 39 -16.29 18.77 -10.49
CA ARG A 39 -15.08 18.75 -11.31
C ARG A 39 -13.87 19.34 -10.58
N ILE A 40 -14.07 20.40 -9.81
CA ILE A 40 -13.03 21.00 -8.98
C ILE A 40 -12.64 20.07 -7.82
N GLU A 41 -13.61 19.44 -7.16
CA GLU A 41 -13.36 18.45 -6.10
C GLU A 41 -12.60 17.23 -6.64
N TYR A 42 -12.98 16.77 -7.83
CA TYR A 42 -12.32 15.65 -8.51
C TYR A 42 -10.85 15.97 -8.84
N GLN A 43 -10.56 17.15 -9.37
CA GLN A 43 -9.20 17.62 -9.65
C GLN A 43 -8.37 17.72 -8.36
N ARG A 44 -8.92 18.31 -7.31
CA ARG A 44 -8.25 18.44 -6.01
C ARG A 44 -7.99 17.08 -5.37
N ALA A 45 -8.91 16.13 -5.51
CA ALA A 45 -8.73 14.78 -5.01
C ALA A 45 -7.54 14.09 -5.68
N TRP A 46 -7.38 14.23 -7.00
CA TRP A 46 -6.21 13.69 -7.71
C TRP A 46 -4.91 14.39 -7.34
N GLU A 47 -4.92 15.71 -7.16
CA GLU A 47 -3.75 16.46 -6.68
C GLU A 47 -3.32 15.98 -5.29
N ARG A 48 -4.29 15.78 -4.38
CA ARG A 48 -4.05 15.26 -3.03
C ARG A 48 -3.48 13.86 -3.05
N VAL A 49 -4.03 12.97 -3.85
CA VAL A 49 -3.56 11.59 -3.98
C VAL A 49 -2.15 11.53 -4.56
N ARG A 50 -1.83 12.36 -5.56
CA ARG A 50 -0.47 12.48 -6.11
C ARG A 50 0.53 12.98 -5.07
N GLN A 51 0.14 13.95 -4.24
CA GLN A 51 0.97 14.42 -3.14
C GLN A 51 1.25 13.31 -2.13
N LEU A 52 0.22 12.59 -1.69
CA LEU A 52 0.34 11.46 -0.75
C LEU A 52 1.24 10.34 -1.31
N GLN A 53 1.16 10.09 -2.62
CA GLN A 53 2.05 9.13 -3.28
C GLN A 53 3.50 9.58 -3.27
N LYS A 54 3.78 10.87 -3.55
CA LYS A 54 5.14 11.44 -3.52
C LYS A 54 5.76 11.38 -2.12
N GLU A 55 4.95 11.57 -1.10
CA GLU A 55 5.36 11.48 0.31
C GLU A 55 5.48 10.03 0.80
N ASP A 56 5.21 9.04 -0.06
CA ASP A 56 5.11 7.61 0.28
C ASP A 56 4.24 7.37 1.53
N ALA A 57 3.16 8.14 1.66
CA ALA A 57 2.28 8.11 2.81
C ALA A 57 1.51 6.79 2.91
N THR A 58 1.34 6.28 4.13
CA THR A 58 0.38 5.22 4.43
C THR A 58 -0.96 5.83 4.78
N ILE A 59 -1.99 5.47 4.02
CA ILE A 59 -3.36 5.92 4.26
C ILE A 59 -4.21 4.79 4.83
N TYR A 60 -5.29 5.15 5.52
CA TYR A 60 -6.29 4.21 6.00
C TYR A 60 -7.60 4.44 5.25
N SER A 61 -8.17 3.39 4.69
CA SER A 61 -9.41 3.48 3.97
C SER A 61 -10.29 2.26 4.19
N GLU A 62 -11.60 2.50 4.19
CA GLU A 62 -12.62 1.46 4.29
C GLU A 62 -12.80 0.75 2.96
N VAL A 63 -12.89 -0.58 3.03
CA VAL A 63 -13.27 -1.42 1.90
C VAL A 63 -14.80 -1.40 1.78
N PHE A 64 -15.32 -0.87 0.68
CA PHE A 64 -16.77 -0.77 0.46
C PHE A 64 -17.33 -1.88 -0.43
N ALA A 65 -16.50 -2.60 -1.15
CA ALA A 65 -16.91 -3.75 -1.97
C ALA A 65 -15.70 -4.66 -2.26
N THR A 66 -16.00 -5.91 -2.54
CA THR A 66 -15.01 -6.89 -3.01
C THR A 66 -15.45 -7.52 -4.33
N ASN A 67 -14.47 -7.99 -5.10
CA ASN A 67 -14.71 -8.72 -6.35
C ASN A 67 -13.65 -9.82 -6.54
N ARG A 68 -13.76 -10.60 -7.63
CA ARG A 68 -12.82 -11.70 -7.93
C ARG A 68 -11.36 -11.22 -8.07
N GLY A 69 -11.14 -9.98 -8.50
CA GLY A 69 -9.81 -9.40 -8.71
C GLY A 69 -9.19 -8.81 -7.45
N GLY A 70 -9.99 -8.41 -6.46
CA GLY A 70 -9.51 -7.72 -5.27
C GLY A 70 -10.58 -6.98 -4.50
N ALA A 71 -10.19 -5.88 -3.85
CA ALA A 71 -11.07 -5.04 -3.05
C ALA A 71 -11.14 -3.62 -3.60
N LEU A 72 -12.27 -2.96 -3.37
CA LEU A 72 -12.53 -1.58 -3.75
C LEU A 72 -12.58 -0.71 -2.49
N VAL A 73 -11.84 0.39 -2.53
CA VAL A 73 -11.76 1.38 -1.45
C VAL A 73 -12.07 2.77 -1.97
N ARG A 74 -12.39 3.69 -1.07
CA ARG A 74 -12.61 5.09 -1.41
C ARG A 74 -11.55 5.96 -0.76
N VAL A 75 -10.75 6.64 -1.57
CA VAL A 75 -9.66 7.51 -1.15
C VAL A 75 -9.92 8.92 -1.65
N GLU A 76 -10.08 9.89 -0.74
CA GLU A 76 -10.41 11.29 -1.08
C GLU A 76 -11.64 11.42 -2.01
N GLY A 77 -12.60 10.50 -1.91
CA GLY A 77 -13.76 10.42 -2.78
C GLY A 77 -13.52 9.71 -4.13
N LEU A 78 -12.29 9.36 -4.47
CA LEU A 78 -11.93 8.58 -5.64
C LEU A 78 -12.04 7.08 -5.38
N ARG A 79 -12.36 6.32 -6.42
CA ARG A 79 -12.39 4.86 -6.35
C ARG A 79 -10.97 4.30 -6.49
N GLY A 80 -10.49 3.62 -5.45
CA GLY A 80 -9.24 2.87 -5.46
C GLY A 80 -9.46 1.37 -5.57
N PHE A 81 -8.48 0.65 -6.10
CA PHE A 81 -8.48 -0.80 -6.25
C PHE A 81 -7.26 -1.42 -5.58
N ILE A 82 -7.51 -2.48 -4.81
CA ILE A 82 -6.46 -3.29 -4.18
C ILE A 82 -6.48 -4.66 -4.87
N PRO A 83 -5.48 -5.01 -5.71
CA PRO A 83 -5.40 -6.33 -6.31
C PRO A 83 -5.35 -7.43 -5.25
N GLY A 84 -5.93 -8.58 -5.54
CA GLY A 84 -5.96 -9.71 -4.60
C GLY A 84 -4.57 -10.18 -4.15
N SER A 85 -3.56 -10.07 -5.03
CA SER A 85 -2.15 -10.35 -4.70
C SER A 85 -1.53 -9.37 -3.71
N HIS A 86 -2.12 -8.17 -3.57
CA HIS A 86 -1.70 -7.11 -2.66
C HIS A 86 -2.54 -7.02 -1.38
N ILE A 87 -3.49 -7.93 -1.20
CA ILE A 87 -4.19 -8.15 0.08
C ILE A 87 -3.36 -9.14 0.89
N SER A 88 -3.30 -8.97 2.22
CA SER A 88 -2.59 -9.91 3.09
C SER A 88 -3.27 -11.30 3.04
N ALA A 89 -2.46 -12.35 2.87
CA ALA A 89 -2.93 -13.74 2.83
C ALA A 89 -3.66 -14.21 4.11
N ARG A 90 -3.55 -13.46 5.21
CA ARG A 90 -4.23 -13.75 6.48
C ARG A 90 -5.69 -13.30 6.51
N LYS A 91 -6.13 -12.51 5.51
CA LYS A 91 -7.51 -12.03 5.42
C LYS A 91 -8.23 -12.73 4.28
N ILE A 92 -9.37 -13.32 4.61
CA ILE A 92 -10.29 -13.90 3.63
C ILE A 92 -10.97 -12.73 2.91
N LYS A 93 -11.06 -12.78 1.60
CA LYS A 93 -11.61 -11.67 0.78
C LYS A 93 -13.04 -11.30 1.16
N ASP A 94 -13.82 -12.26 1.58
CA ASP A 94 -15.25 -12.09 1.88
C ASP A 94 -15.51 -11.32 3.20
N ASP A 95 -14.51 -11.25 4.10
CA ASP A 95 -14.61 -10.56 5.39
C ASP A 95 -14.01 -9.14 5.36
N LEU A 96 -13.66 -8.62 4.19
CA LEU A 96 -12.98 -7.32 4.09
C LEU A 96 -13.94 -6.13 4.01
N GLU A 97 -15.18 -6.33 3.61
CA GLU A 97 -16.15 -5.24 3.48
C GLU A 97 -16.43 -4.60 4.86
N GLY A 98 -16.36 -3.27 4.92
CA GLY A 98 -16.46 -2.51 6.15
C GLY A 98 -15.18 -2.40 6.97
N GLU A 99 -14.10 -3.08 6.60
CA GLU A 99 -12.82 -2.97 7.31
C GLU A 99 -11.99 -1.77 6.85
N TYR A 100 -11.34 -1.11 7.81
CA TYR A 100 -10.33 -0.09 7.56
C TYR A 100 -8.95 -0.72 7.43
N LEU A 101 -8.35 -0.57 6.25
CA LEU A 101 -7.04 -1.14 5.95
C LEU A 101 -5.98 -0.06 5.77
N PRO A 102 -4.75 -0.27 6.30
CA PRO A 102 -3.59 0.54 5.93
C PRO A 102 -3.18 0.22 4.49
N LEU A 103 -2.96 1.25 3.69
CA LEU A 103 -2.72 1.15 2.25
C LEU A 103 -1.57 2.04 1.81
N LYS A 104 -0.79 1.55 0.85
CA LYS A 104 0.22 2.29 0.11
C LYS A 104 -0.19 2.43 -1.35
N PHE A 105 0.17 3.53 -1.98
CA PHE A 105 -0.09 3.74 -3.40
C PHE A 105 0.88 2.91 -4.25
N LEU A 106 0.36 2.22 -5.26
CA LEU A 106 1.14 1.54 -6.29
C LEU A 106 1.12 2.30 -7.60
N GLU A 107 -0.06 2.74 -8.01
CA GLU A 107 -0.27 3.45 -9.27
C GLU A 107 -1.30 4.56 -9.06
N VAL A 108 -0.98 5.75 -9.53
CA VAL A 108 -1.87 6.92 -9.55
C VAL A 108 -1.86 7.47 -10.96
N ASP A 109 -2.94 7.23 -11.70
CA ASP A 109 -3.11 7.66 -13.09
C ASP A 109 -4.48 8.31 -13.27
N GLU A 110 -4.48 9.64 -13.30
CA GLU A 110 -5.71 10.45 -13.47
C GLU A 110 -6.30 10.29 -14.88
N GLU A 111 -5.47 10.20 -15.92
CA GLU A 111 -5.93 10.12 -17.31
C GLU A 111 -6.72 8.84 -17.56
N ARG A 112 -6.28 7.75 -16.97
CA ARG A 112 -6.94 6.45 -17.04
C ARG A 112 -7.93 6.22 -15.91
N ASN A 113 -8.09 7.21 -15.02
CA ASN A 113 -8.92 7.09 -13.80
C ASN A 113 -8.54 5.85 -12.98
N ARG A 114 -7.25 5.64 -12.79
CA ARG A 114 -6.70 4.43 -12.20
C ARG A 114 -5.95 4.75 -10.92
N LEU A 115 -6.43 4.18 -9.83
CA LEU A 115 -5.84 4.31 -8.50
C LEU A 115 -5.68 2.91 -7.92
N VAL A 116 -4.43 2.42 -7.86
CA VAL A 116 -4.08 1.09 -7.37
C VAL A 116 -3.31 1.20 -6.07
N LEU A 117 -3.72 0.41 -5.07
CA LEU A 117 -3.16 0.42 -3.73
C LEU A 117 -2.72 -0.97 -3.27
N SER A 118 -1.90 -1.01 -2.23
CA SER A 118 -1.39 -2.25 -1.64
C SER A 118 -1.53 -2.24 -0.11
N HIS A 119 -2.31 -3.14 0.41
CA HIS A 119 -2.38 -3.44 1.84
C HIS A 119 -1.12 -4.18 2.31
N ARG A 120 -0.64 -5.13 1.51
CA ARG A 120 0.56 -5.90 1.83
C ARG A 120 1.79 -5.02 2.01
N ARG A 121 1.99 -4.02 1.13
CA ARG A 121 3.13 -3.09 1.23
C ARG A 121 3.07 -2.24 2.50
N ALA A 122 1.89 -1.75 2.87
CA ALA A 122 1.70 -1.00 4.12
C ALA A 122 1.98 -1.84 5.37
N LEU A 123 1.60 -3.11 5.37
CA LEU A 123 1.90 -4.02 6.48
C LEU A 123 3.39 -4.36 6.59
N VAL A 124 4.07 -4.56 5.47
CA VAL A 124 5.52 -4.80 5.43
C VAL A 124 6.25 -3.62 6.02
N GLU A 125 5.96 -2.40 5.58
CA GLU A 125 6.58 -1.19 6.11
C GLU A 125 6.32 -1.01 7.62
N LYS A 126 5.08 -1.20 8.08
CA LYS A 126 4.74 -1.12 9.51
C LYS A 126 5.55 -2.11 10.35
N LYS A 127 5.86 -3.29 9.82
CA LYS A 127 6.70 -4.28 10.50
C LYS A 127 8.16 -3.90 10.46
N MET A 128 8.66 -3.45 9.31
CA MET A 128 10.04 -3.03 9.16
C MET A 128 10.39 -1.85 10.06
N ASN A 129 9.47 -0.92 10.26
CA ASN A 129 9.63 0.22 11.17
C ASN A 129 9.73 -0.18 12.67
N ARG A 130 9.45 -1.44 13.00
CA ARG A 130 9.60 -2.00 14.36
C ARG A 130 10.88 -2.81 14.53
N LEU A 131 11.61 -3.04 13.45
CA LEU A 131 12.86 -3.81 13.46
C LEU A 131 14.05 -2.85 13.45
N GLU A 132 15.10 -3.22 14.16
CA GLU A 132 16.32 -2.45 14.23
C GLU A 132 17.51 -3.27 13.71
N VAL A 133 18.48 -2.58 13.10
CA VAL A 133 19.75 -3.19 12.72
C VAL A 133 20.50 -3.58 13.99
N GLY A 134 21.00 -4.81 14.04
CA GLY A 134 21.63 -5.40 15.22
C GLY A 134 20.66 -6.21 16.10
N GLU A 135 19.35 -6.17 15.83
CA GLU A 135 18.38 -6.99 16.55
C GLU A 135 18.51 -8.46 16.16
N VAL A 136 18.44 -9.35 17.16
CA VAL A 136 18.43 -10.81 16.97
C VAL A 136 16.98 -11.29 17.06
N VAL A 137 16.52 -11.89 15.98
CA VAL A 137 15.15 -12.38 15.84
C VAL A 137 15.12 -13.87 15.50
N VAL A 138 14.03 -14.54 15.83
CA VAL A 138 13.82 -15.93 15.40
C VAL A 138 13.02 -15.93 14.10
N GLY A 139 13.55 -16.57 13.09
CA GLY A 139 12.90 -16.72 11.81
C GLY A 139 12.79 -18.17 11.35
N SER A 140 11.92 -18.42 10.39
CA SER A 140 11.78 -19.73 9.74
C SER A 140 12.18 -19.70 8.27
N VAL A 141 12.92 -20.69 7.83
CA VAL A 141 13.35 -20.84 6.42
C VAL A 141 12.12 -21.10 5.55
N LYS A 142 11.83 -20.20 4.61
CA LYS A 142 10.72 -20.33 3.65
C LYS A 142 11.15 -20.84 2.28
N GLY A 143 12.37 -20.59 1.92
CA GLY A 143 12.91 -21.03 0.64
C GLY A 143 14.42 -20.93 0.60
N ILE A 144 15.04 -21.82 -0.13
CA ILE A 144 16.50 -21.89 -0.28
C ILE A 144 16.82 -21.67 -1.76
N LYS A 145 17.82 -20.83 -2.01
CA LYS A 145 18.36 -20.52 -3.33
C LYS A 145 19.87 -20.77 -3.34
N PRO A 146 20.51 -20.90 -4.52
CA PRO A 146 21.97 -21.12 -4.58
C PRO A 146 22.80 -20.02 -3.88
N TYR A 147 22.29 -18.78 -3.81
CA TYR A 147 22.97 -17.62 -3.21
C TYR A 147 22.57 -17.37 -1.75
N GLY A 148 21.62 -18.09 -1.18
CA GLY A 148 21.18 -17.89 0.20
C GLY A 148 19.81 -18.47 0.50
N ALA A 149 19.23 -18.08 1.62
CA ALA A 149 17.92 -18.52 2.08
C ALA A 149 17.01 -17.34 2.41
N PHE A 150 15.72 -17.50 2.14
CA PHE A 150 14.69 -16.56 2.57
C PHE A 150 14.14 -16.99 3.93
N ILE A 151 14.26 -16.10 4.90
CA ILE A 151 13.84 -16.31 6.28
C ILE A 151 12.63 -15.43 6.59
N ASP A 152 11.55 -16.03 7.05
CA ASP A 152 10.38 -15.30 7.54
C ASP A 152 10.57 -14.93 9.01
N ILE A 153 10.64 -13.63 9.29
CA ILE A 153 10.80 -13.07 10.63
C ILE A 153 9.51 -12.44 11.14
N GLY A 154 8.42 -13.18 11.06
CA GLY A 154 7.09 -12.72 11.54
C GLY A 154 6.23 -12.07 10.48
N GLY A 155 6.29 -12.56 9.23
CA GLY A 155 5.50 -12.12 8.07
C GLY A 155 6.19 -11.10 7.19
N VAL A 156 7.48 -10.85 7.42
CA VAL A 156 8.41 -10.17 6.53
C VAL A 156 9.54 -11.12 6.21
N SER A 157 9.93 -11.22 4.93
CA SER A 157 11.02 -12.10 4.51
C SER A 157 12.32 -11.33 4.44
N GLY A 158 13.34 -11.83 5.14
CA GLY A 158 14.73 -11.39 5.00
C GLY A 158 15.55 -12.36 4.16
N LEU A 159 16.62 -11.88 3.56
CA LEU A 159 17.60 -12.68 2.85
C LEU A 159 18.80 -12.97 3.76
N LEU A 160 19.05 -14.24 4.00
CA LEU A 160 20.27 -14.74 4.60
C LEU A 160 21.20 -15.17 3.46
N HIS A 161 22.16 -14.31 3.09
CA HIS A 161 23.11 -14.61 2.01
C HIS A 161 24.03 -15.76 2.42
N ILE A 162 24.49 -16.56 1.45
CA ILE A 162 25.36 -17.71 1.71
C ILE A 162 26.62 -17.35 2.52
N SER A 163 27.18 -16.17 2.28
CA SER A 163 28.34 -15.66 3.02
C SER A 163 28.06 -15.37 4.49
N GLU A 164 26.78 -15.20 4.87
CA GLU A 164 26.31 -14.86 6.22
C GLU A 164 25.76 -16.06 7.00
N ILE A 165 25.78 -17.28 6.42
CA ILE A 165 25.27 -18.50 7.07
C ILE A 165 26.27 -19.07 8.06
N SER A 166 27.55 -19.15 7.69
CA SER A 166 28.62 -19.74 8.53
C SER A 166 29.97 -19.07 8.27
N HIS A 167 30.83 -19.11 9.26
CA HIS A 167 32.27 -18.72 9.11
C HIS A 167 33.03 -19.69 8.21
N GLU A 168 32.58 -20.95 8.10
CA GLU A 168 33.13 -21.92 7.18
C GLU A 168 32.58 -21.74 5.77
N HIS A 169 33.40 -22.15 4.78
CA HIS A 169 32.96 -22.08 3.38
C HIS A 169 31.86 -23.09 3.11
N ILE A 170 30.70 -22.59 2.67
CA ILE A 170 29.54 -23.38 2.31
C ILE A 170 29.36 -23.31 0.79
N GLU A 171 29.39 -24.45 0.12
CA GLU A 171 29.19 -24.50 -1.33
C GLU A 171 27.74 -24.24 -1.72
N THR A 172 26.79 -24.77 -0.95
CA THR A 172 25.35 -24.55 -1.16
C THR A 172 24.60 -24.43 0.17
N PRO A 173 23.63 -23.53 0.28
CA PRO A 173 22.80 -23.37 1.50
C PRO A 173 22.01 -24.63 1.86
N HIS A 174 21.68 -25.50 0.88
CA HIS A 174 20.98 -26.76 1.10
C HIS A 174 21.74 -27.77 1.95
N ASN A 175 23.06 -27.60 2.09
CA ASN A 175 23.89 -28.52 2.90
C ASN A 175 23.69 -28.28 4.40
N VAL A 176 23.22 -27.09 4.81
CA VAL A 176 23.13 -26.69 6.22
C VAL A 176 21.73 -26.22 6.62
N LEU A 177 20.82 -25.93 5.68
CA LEU A 177 19.50 -25.42 5.94
C LEU A 177 18.43 -26.26 5.27
N ASN A 178 17.31 -26.46 5.98
CA ASN A 178 16.11 -27.05 5.43
C ASN A 178 14.94 -26.09 5.50
N VAL A 179 13.99 -26.22 4.56
CA VAL A 179 12.76 -25.46 4.60
C VAL A 179 11.98 -25.77 5.87
N ASN A 180 11.46 -24.73 6.52
CA ASN A 180 10.79 -24.72 7.83
C ASN A 180 11.71 -24.82 9.05
N ASP A 181 13.03 -24.92 8.90
CA ASP A 181 13.94 -24.78 10.04
C ASP A 181 13.73 -23.42 10.73
N GLN A 182 13.77 -23.44 12.06
CA GLN A 182 13.79 -22.22 12.87
C GLN A 182 15.19 -21.90 13.29
N MET A 183 15.58 -20.65 13.13
CA MET A 183 16.90 -20.17 13.48
C MET A 183 16.90 -18.76 14.03
N LYS A 184 17.90 -18.45 14.86
CA LYS A 184 18.17 -17.08 15.29
C LYS A 184 19.00 -16.40 14.20
N VAL A 185 18.58 -15.22 13.80
CA VAL A 185 19.26 -14.38 12.80
C VAL A 185 19.35 -12.96 13.31
N MET A 186 20.46 -12.30 13.03
CA MET A 186 20.63 -10.89 13.30
C MET A 186 20.30 -10.08 12.05
N ILE A 187 19.61 -8.96 12.23
CA ILE A 187 19.35 -8.01 11.17
C ILE A 187 20.60 -7.16 10.95
N ILE A 188 21.20 -7.25 9.76
CA ILE A 188 22.41 -6.50 9.41
C ILE A 188 22.14 -5.29 8.52
N ASP A 189 21.02 -5.29 7.79
CA ASP A 189 20.59 -4.17 6.96
C ASP A 189 19.06 -4.16 6.77
N LEU A 190 18.50 -2.95 6.71
CA LEU A 190 17.06 -2.70 6.52
C LEU A 190 16.85 -1.67 5.41
N ASP A 191 16.28 -2.09 4.30
CA ASP A 191 15.82 -1.20 3.22
C ASP A 191 14.29 -1.18 3.19
N SER A 192 13.71 -0.21 3.89
CA SER A 192 12.25 -0.05 3.99
C SER A 192 11.59 0.34 2.65
N GLU A 193 12.29 1.07 1.79
CA GLU A 193 11.77 1.49 0.48
C GLU A 193 11.57 0.30 -0.45
N ARG A 194 12.53 -0.62 -0.45
CA ARG A 194 12.49 -1.83 -1.27
C ARG A 194 11.89 -3.04 -0.57
N GLY A 195 11.58 -2.91 0.73
CA GLY A 195 11.08 -4.02 1.54
C GLY A 195 12.09 -5.16 1.71
N ARG A 196 13.39 -4.83 1.75
CA ARG A 196 14.49 -5.81 1.86
C ARG A 196 15.11 -5.78 3.24
N ILE A 197 15.36 -6.98 3.77
CA ILE A 197 16.04 -7.18 5.05
C ILE A 197 17.19 -8.14 4.79
N SER A 198 18.39 -7.74 5.18
CA SER A 198 19.58 -8.60 5.15
C SER A 198 19.82 -9.19 6.53
N LEU A 199 20.07 -10.48 6.57
CA LEU A 199 20.23 -11.26 7.80
C LEU A 199 21.60 -11.93 7.86
N SER A 200 22.08 -12.17 9.10
CA SER A 200 23.32 -12.91 9.38
C SER A 200 23.10 -13.88 10.53
N THR A 201 23.76 -15.03 10.47
CA THR A 201 23.92 -15.98 11.59
C THR A 201 25.34 -15.99 12.18
N LYS A 202 26.22 -15.13 11.65
CA LYS A 202 27.62 -15.00 12.10
C LYS A 202 27.83 -14.04 13.24
N ALA A 203 26.82 -13.19 13.52
CA ALA A 203 26.90 -12.12 14.51
C ALA A 203 26.51 -12.60 15.91
#